data_82dbe87795b1fa87eecf470c6da0bcd7
#
_entry.id   82dbe87795b1fa87eecf470c6da0bcd7
#
_cell.length_a   1.000
_cell.length_b   1.000
_cell.length_c   1.000
_cell.angle_alpha   90.00
_cell.angle_beta   90.00
_cell.angle_gamma   90.00
#
_symmetry.space_group_name_H-M   'P 1'
#
loop_
_entity.id
_entity.type
_entity.pdbx_description
1 polymer ?
#
loop_
_entity_poly.entity_id
_entity_poly.type
_entity_poly.pdbx_seq_one_letter_code
_entity_poly.pdbx_strand_id
1 'polypeptide(L)'
;RQITLADILKVRDAKIWSRILMDHFLKNDLDQGQAQMLLVKEIPLNDNFYFDQDNLYFLYNQYEIAAYAAGPVLIKIPYSEIKPFLTQDFRTKLNLN
;
A
#
# COMPACT_ATOMS: atom_id res chain seq x y z
N ARG A 1 15.17 17.04 -0.02
CA ARG A 1 15.17 15.77 -0.74
C ARG A 1 13.81 15.08 -0.59
N GLN A 2 13.30 14.56 -1.69
CA GLN A 2 12.04 13.86 -1.68
C GLN A 2 12.25 12.41 -1.22
N ILE A 3 11.37 11.93 -0.34
CA ILE A 3 11.42 10.55 0.12
C ILE A 3 10.88 9.64 -0.97
N THR A 4 11.63 8.59 -1.31
CA THR A 4 11.20 7.58 -2.27
C THR A 4 10.77 6.31 -1.56
N LEU A 5 10.11 5.41 -2.30
CA LEU A 5 9.69 4.13 -1.73
C LEU A 5 10.90 3.31 -1.26
N ALA A 6 12.04 3.42 -1.93
CA ALA A 6 13.26 2.74 -1.52
C ALA A 6 13.79 3.22 -0.17
N ASP A 7 13.48 4.45 0.22
CA ASP A 7 13.86 4.99 1.53
C ASP A 7 13.03 4.36 2.65
N ILE A 8 11.87 3.83 2.34
CA ILE A 8 10.94 3.25 3.32
C ILE A 8 11.02 1.73 3.35
N LEU A 9 11.04 1.10 2.17
CA LEU A 9 10.97 -0.35 2.04
C LEU A 9 12.29 -0.92 1.54
N LYS A 10 12.89 -1.81 2.32
CA LYS A 10 14.09 -2.54 1.90
C LYS A 10 13.74 -3.79 1.09
N VAL A 11 12.51 -4.31 1.23
CA VAL A 11 12.03 -5.46 0.46
C VAL A 11 10.85 -4.98 -0.38
N ARG A 12 10.99 -5.10 -1.71
CA ARG A 12 9.98 -4.63 -2.66
C ARG A 12 9.65 -5.69 -3.69
N ASP A 13 9.70 -6.95 -3.30
CA ASP A 13 9.37 -8.07 -4.18
C ASP A 13 7.93 -7.96 -4.64
N ALA A 14 7.70 -8.02 -5.97
CA ALA A 14 6.40 -7.78 -6.55
C ALA A 14 5.35 -8.79 -6.08
N LYS A 15 5.72 -10.05 -5.94
CA LYS A 15 4.76 -11.08 -5.53
C LYS A 15 4.37 -10.94 -4.06
N ILE A 16 5.34 -10.64 -3.22
CA ILE A 16 5.09 -10.45 -1.79
C ILE A 16 4.17 -9.24 -1.60
N TRP A 17 4.50 -8.13 -2.24
CA TRP A 17 3.73 -6.90 -2.07
C TRP A 17 2.37 -6.96 -2.72
N SER A 18 2.22 -7.67 -3.83
CA SER A 18 0.91 -7.86 -4.43
C SER A 18 -0.04 -8.56 -3.46
N ARG A 19 0.46 -9.55 -2.72
CA ARG A 19 -0.35 -10.26 -1.72
C ARG A 19 -0.71 -9.35 -0.55
N ILE A 20 0.27 -8.59 -0.06
CA ILE A 20 0.05 -7.66 1.06
C ILE A 20 -0.99 -6.60 0.68
N LEU A 21 -0.82 -6.01 -0.49
CA LEU A 21 -1.71 -4.96 -0.96
C LEU A 21 -3.13 -5.48 -1.19
N MET A 22 -3.26 -6.65 -1.80
CA MET A 22 -4.58 -7.26 -2.03
C MET A 22 -5.27 -7.59 -0.71
N ASP A 23 -4.52 -8.15 0.24
CA ASP A 23 -5.07 -8.50 1.55
C ASP A 23 -5.61 -7.27 2.27
N HIS A 24 -4.86 -6.18 2.28
CA HIS A 24 -5.30 -4.96 2.93
C HIS A 24 -6.39 -4.24 2.17
N PHE A 25 -6.38 -4.32 0.84
CA PHE A 25 -7.45 -3.79 0.03
C PHE A 25 -8.77 -4.46 0.38
N LEU A 26 -8.79 -5.78 0.47
CA LEU A 26 -10.00 -6.53 0.79
C LEU A 26 -10.47 -6.27 2.21
N LYS A 27 -9.56 -6.14 3.15
CA LYS A 27 -9.92 -5.83 4.54
C LYS A 27 -10.55 -4.46 4.71
N ASN A 28 -10.14 -3.50 3.88
CA ASN A 28 -10.61 -2.12 3.98
C ASN A 28 -11.84 -1.84 3.12
N ASP A 29 -12.25 -2.78 2.29
CA ASP A 29 -13.42 -2.64 1.42
C ASP A 29 -14.64 -3.22 2.12
N LEU A 30 -15.10 -2.53 3.16
CA LEU A 30 -16.16 -3.02 4.03
C LEU A 30 -17.45 -3.34 3.30
N ASP A 31 -17.75 -2.57 2.26
CA ASP A 31 -18.98 -2.76 1.47
C ASP A 31 -18.76 -3.66 0.27
N GLN A 32 -17.51 -4.11 0.04
CA GLN A 32 -17.13 -4.94 -1.09
C GLN A 32 -17.45 -4.32 -2.45
N GLY A 33 -17.72 -3.01 -2.47
CA GLY A 33 -18.04 -2.32 -3.70
C GLY A 33 -16.85 -2.19 -4.64
N GLN A 34 -15.70 -1.79 -4.10
CA GLN A 34 -14.50 -1.64 -4.91
C GLN A 34 -13.94 -2.98 -5.37
N ALA A 35 -14.04 -4.01 -4.52
CA ALA A 35 -13.55 -5.33 -4.87
C ALA A 35 -14.28 -5.90 -6.08
N GLN A 36 -15.58 -5.66 -6.19
CA GLN A 36 -16.38 -6.11 -7.32
C GLN A 36 -16.00 -5.42 -8.62
N MET A 37 -15.37 -4.26 -8.53
CA MET A 37 -14.98 -3.46 -9.70
C MET A 37 -13.50 -3.60 -10.05
N LEU A 38 -12.79 -4.50 -9.36
CA LEU A 38 -11.36 -4.68 -9.55
C LEU A 38 -11.07 -5.23 -10.96
N LEU A 39 -10.11 -4.60 -11.65
CA LEU A 39 -9.76 -4.96 -13.01
C LEU A 39 -8.49 -5.79 -13.10
N VAL A 40 -7.75 -5.94 -11.99
CA VAL A 40 -6.47 -6.65 -11.98
C VAL A 40 -6.53 -7.81 -11.01
N LYS A 41 -5.71 -8.84 -11.27
CA LYS A 41 -5.58 -9.97 -10.37
C LYS A 41 -4.54 -9.72 -9.29
N GLU A 42 -3.61 -8.84 -9.55
CA GLU A 42 -2.55 -8.48 -8.63
C GLU A 42 -2.47 -6.96 -8.53
N ILE A 43 -2.25 -6.45 -7.33
CA ILE A 43 -2.11 -5.00 -7.11
C ILE A 43 -0.62 -4.69 -7.05
N PRO A 44 -0.09 -3.90 -7.99
CA PRO A 44 1.33 -3.56 -8.00
C PRO A 44 1.65 -2.45 -7.01
N LEU A 45 2.89 -2.43 -6.52
CA LEU A 45 3.39 -1.25 -5.82
C LEU A 45 3.41 -0.08 -6.80
N ASN A 46 3.18 1.13 -6.28
CA ASN A 46 3.31 2.34 -7.08
C ASN A 46 4.10 3.39 -6.30
N ASP A 47 4.35 4.53 -6.93
CA ASP A 47 5.06 5.63 -6.31
C ASP A 47 4.13 6.69 -5.72
N ASN A 48 2.84 6.44 -5.77
CA ASN A 48 1.84 7.38 -5.24
C ASN A 48 1.47 6.98 -3.83
N PHE A 49 2.39 7.24 -2.90
CA PHE A 49 2.24 6.84 -1.52
C PHE A 49 2.42 8.04 -0.58
N TYR A 50 1.90 7.89 0.63
CA TYR A 50 2.22 8.79 1.73
C TYR A 50 2.20 8.00 3.03
N PHE A 51 2.62 8.64 4.12
CA PHE A 51 2.71 7.93 5.39
C PHE A 51 2.47 8.88 6.55
N ASP A 52 2.06 8.29 7.67
CA ASP A 52 1.96 9.00 8.94
C ASP A 52 2.69 8.17 10.00
N GLN A 53 2.41 8.44 11.27
CA GLN A 53 3.09 7.76 12.37
C GLN A 53 2.72 6.28 12.47
N ASP A 54 1.55 5.90 11.99
CA ASP A 54 0.99 4.55 12.19
C ASP A 54 0.92 3.72 10.94
N ASN A 55 0.79 4.33 9.76
CA ASN A 55 0.47 3.61 8.54
C ASN A 55 1.23 4.12 7.33
N LEU A 56 1.41 3.23 6.37
CA LEU A 56 1.84 3.55 5.01
C LEU A 56 0.62 3.41 4.11
N TYR A 57 0.43 4.38 3.21
CA TYR A 57 -0.74 4.45 2.34
C TYR A 57 -0.32 4.43 0.88
N PHE A 58 -1.04 3.65 0.06
CA PHE A 58 -0.86 3.64 -1.39
C PHE A 58 -2.16 4.09 -2.05
N LEU A 59 -2.06 5.08 -2.93
CA LEU A 59 -3.20 5.61 -3.65
C LEU A 59 -3.15 5.18 -5.11
N TYR A 60 -4.25 4.62 -5.60
CA TYR A 60 -4.41 4.20 -6.99
C TYR A 60 -5.49 5.05 -7.62
N ASN A 61 -5.16 5.70 -8.72
CA ASN A 61 -6.10 6.57 -9.41
C ASN A 61 -7.16 5.74 -10.14
N GLN A 62 -8.23 6.41 -10.56
CA GLN A 62 -9.28 5.77 -11.35
C GLN A 62 -8.65 5.06 -12.54
N TYR A 63 -9.14 3.85 -12.82
CA TYR A 63 -8.68 2.98 -13.91
C TYR A 63 -7.31 2.31 -13.70
N GLU A 64 -6.58 2.62 -12.64
CA GLU A 64 -5.30 1.93 -12.41
C GLU A 64 -5.51 0.46 -12.06
N ILE A 65 -6.39 0.18 -11.10
CA ILE A 65 -6.63 -1.20 -10.66
C ILE A 65 -8.11 -1.57 -10.62
N ALA A 66 -9.01 -0.58 -10.71
CA ALA A 66 -10.45 -0.81 -10.62
C ALA A 66 -11.20 0.06 -11.61
N ALA A 67 -12.46 -0.28 -11.88
CA ALA A 67 -13.30 0.47 -12.80
C ALA A 67 -13.51 1.91 -12.32
N TYR A 68 -13.77 2.80 -13.25
CA TYR A 68 -13.96 4.23 -12.96
C TYR A 68 -14.98 4.48 -11.85
N ALA A 69 -16.07 3.72 -11.86
CA ALA A 69 -17.14 3.89 -10.87
C ALA A 69 -16.70 3.61 -9.44
N ALA A 70 -15.60 2.87 -9.26
CA ALA A 70 -15.05 2.59 -7.94
C ALA A 70 -14.36 3.82 -7.34
N GLY A 71 -13.98 4.80 -8.19
CA GLY A 71 -13.21 5.94 -7.76
C GLY A 71 -11.76 5.60 -7.44
N PRO A 72 -11.03 6.54 -6.84
CA PRO A 72 -9.66 6.28 -6.38
C PRO A 72 -9.67 5.23 -5.27
N VAL A 73 -8.64 4.39 -5.27
CA VAL A 73 -8.48 3.33 -4.26
C VAL A 73 -7.34 3.70 -3.32
N LEU A 74 -7.61 3.73 -2.02
CA LEU A 74 -6.59 3.99 -1.00
C LEU A 74 -6.39 2.73 -0.19
N ILE A 75 -5.14 2.25 -0.14
CA ILE A 75 -4.79 1.06 0.64
C ILE A 75 -3.94 1.47 1.82
N LYS A 76 -4.43 1.19 3.02
CA LYS A 76 -3.77 1.52 4.28
C LYS A 76 -3.10 0.28 4.86
N ILE A 77 -1.80 0.39 5.18
CA ILE A 77 -1.04 -0.72 5.72
C ILE A 77 -0.38 -0.30 7.04
N PRO A 78 -0.80 -0.87 8.17
CA PRO A 78 -0.17 -0.58 9.46
C PRO A 78 1.29 -1.05 9.48
N TYR A 79 2.18 -0.26 10.05
CA TYR A 79 3.59 -0.64 10.13
C TYR A 79 3.80 -1.94 10.90
N SER A 80 2.94 -2.22 11.87
CA SER A 80 3.06 -3.44 12.67
C SER A 80 3.03 -4.71 11.82
N GLU A 81 2.44 -4.65 10.63
CA GLU A 81 2.33 -5.82 9.76
C GLU A 81 3.45 -5.91 8.72
N ILE A 82 4.25 -4.87 8.60
CA ILE A 82 5.31 -4.84 7.58
C ILE A 82 6.68 -4.45 8.13
N LYS A 83 6.86 -4.46 9.45
CA LYS A 83 8.14 -4.09 10.06
C LYS A 83 9.37 -4.73 9.43
N PRO A 84 9.36 -6.04 9.14
CA PRO A 84 10.55 -6.67 8.55
C PRO A 84 10.93 -6.12 7.17
N PHE A 85 10.00 -5.46 6.50
CA PHE A 85 10.23 -4.91 5.16
C PHE A 85 10.66 -3.45 5.18
N LEU A 86 10.60 -2.79 6.35
CA LEU A 86 10.96 -1.38 6.49
C LEU A 86 12.47 -1.22 6.63
N THR A 87 13.01 -0.13 6.06
CA THR A 87 14.42 0.18 6.25
C THR A 87 14.69 0.57 7.70
N GLN A 88 15.93 0.37 8.15
CA GLN A 88 16.32 0.77 9.49
C GLN A 88 16.19 2.28 9.69
N ASP A 89 16.57 3.06 8.69
CA ASP A 89 16.48 4.52 8.78
C ASP A 89 15.05 4.99 8.98
N PHE A 90 14.12 4.41 8.23
CA PHE A 90 12.71 4.80 8.35
C PHE A 90 12.16 4.42 9.73
N ARG A 91 12.48 3.22 10.19
CA ARG A 91 12.04 2.77 11.53
C ARG A 91 12.58 3.67 12.62
N THR A 92 13.83 4.07 12.49
CA THR A 92 14.46 4.96 13.47
C THR A 92 13.80 6.33 13.47
N LYS A 93 13.55 6.89 12.29
CA LYS A 93 12.92 8.22 12.17
C LYS A 93 11.53 8.28 12.79
N LEU A 94 10.76 7.22 12.67
CA LEU A 94 9.40 7.16 13.20
C LEU A 94 9.35 6.50 14.59
N ASN A 95 10.48 6.14 15.14
CA ASN A 95 10.56 5.53 16.47
C ASN A 95 9.80 4.19 16.52
N LEU A 96 9.85 3.43 15.46
CA LEU A 96 9.24 2.10 15.38
C LEU A 96 10.22 1.05 15.86
N ASN A 97 9.78 0.14 16.68
CA ASN A 97 10.64 -0.90 17.23
C ASN A 97 10.41 -2.24 16.56
#